data_6a6bc13360ac4e96943c70ee7121dccd
#
_entry.id   6a6bc13360ac4e96943c70ee7121dccd
#
_cell.length_a   1.000
_cell.length_b   1.000
_cell.length_c   1.000
_cell.angle_alpha   90.00
_cell.angle_beta   90.00
_cell.angle_gamma   90.00
#
_symmetry.space_group_name_H-M   'P 1'
#
loop_
_entity.id
_entity.type
_entity.pdbx_description
1 polymer ?
#
loop_
_entity_poly.entity_id
_entity_poly.type
_entity_poly.pdbx_seq_one_letter_code
_entity_poly.pdbx_strand_id
1 'polypeptide(L)'
;MQNGNYTRYSSGQGGQRRRRQQQARRRLLLVVVIVVIVAAAAAAFIVLRGRGGSDGSGQDGGDKVTAQTTPTAKATPTTPPPKVWVASTTDPVRVWVGGDSMGGELGFSLEPLLQESKVFKPITFYKESSGICRYDFFNWQKEIESVVKTAKPQAAVIMMGTNDTQSVSQDNGEWIPYGDMDWKKAYEKRVGDIIDTFLDAGVRRVYWVGMPIMGEEWRNSRMKLINKVFQKQSEKRPGAEYVDIWDLYTNSDGTFDGSLRLSDQVHFTVEGQQVLAKAVYKAIKADWLPPGSETPSESPSASPSASASTL
;
A
#
# COMPACT_ATOMS: atom_id res chain seq x y z
N MET A 1 30.04 -62.11 -8.50
CA MET A 1 28.68 -62.64 -8.33
C MET A 1 28.01 -61.83 -7.26
N GLN A 2 27.16 -60.92 -7.61
CA GLN A 2 25.96 -60.50 -6.87
C GLN A 2 25.17 -59.47 -7.69
N ASN A 3 24.03 -59.91 -8.16
CA ASN A 3 23.06 -59.10 -8.93
C ASN A 3 22.34 -58.16 -7.99
N GLY A 4 22.35 -56.84 -8.28
CA GLY A 4 21.53 -55.85 -7.61
C GLY A 4 20.39 -55.40 -8.54
N ASN A 5 19.17 -55.81 -8.23
CA ASN A 5 17.93 -55.43 -8.93
C ASN A 5 17.60 -53.94 -8.69
N TYR A 6 17.60 -53.13 -9.76
CA TYR A 6 16.98 -51.80 -9.75
C TYR A 6 15.50 -51.89 -10.09
N THR A 7 14.64 -51.76 -9.09
CA THR A 7 13.21 -51.55 -9.25
C THR A 7 12.92 -50.10 -9.69
N ARG A 8 12.44 -49.92 -10.91
CA ARG A 8 11.91 -48.64 -11.41
C ARG A 8 10.59 -48.35 -10.73
N TYR A 9 10.55 -47.29 -9.94
CA TYR A 9 9.30 -46.64 -9.51
C TYR A 9 8.74 -45.77 -10.65
N SER A 10 7.69 -46.21 -11.30
CA SER A 10 6.88 -45.39 -12.19
C SER A 10 5.86 -44.63 -11.33
N SER A 11 6.14 -43.40 -10.97
CA SER A 11 5.26 -42.55 -10.20
C SER A 11 4.24 -41.83 -11.09
N GLY A 12 2.98 -42.00 -10.73
CA GLY A 12 1.73 -41.61 -11.32
C GLY A 12 1.57 -40.17 -11.81
N GLN A 13 1.74 -39.95 -13.09
CA GLN A 13 1.33 -38.70 -13.75
C GLN A 13 -0.21 -38.63 -14.01
N GLY A 14 -0.96 -39.70 -13.79
CA GLY A 14 -2.42 -39.76 -14.01
C GLY A 14 -3.28 -39.00 -13.00
N GLY A 15 -2.84 -38.90 -11.75
CA GLY A 15 -3.61 -38.28 -10.68
C GLY A 15 -3.68 -36.74 -10.72
N GLN A 16 -2.59 -36.10 -11.16
CA GLN A 16 -2.53 -34.63 -11.23
C GLN A 16 -3.39 -34.06 -12.39
N ARG A 17 -3.45 -34.74 -13.54
CA ARG A 17 -4.28 -34.31 -14.67
C ARG A 17 -5.77 -34.38 -14.33
N ARG A 18 -6.23 -35.42 -13.63
CA ARG A 18 -7.64 -35.54 -13.20
C ARG A 18 -8.04 -34.46 -12.18
N ARG A 19 -7.17 -34.13 -11.23
CA ARG A 19 -7.42 -33.04 -10.25
C ARG A 19 -7.49 -31.67 -10.93
N ARG A 20 -6.63 -31.37 -11.88
CA ARG A 20 -6.67 -30.11 -12.66
C ARG A 20 -7.93 -30.00 -13.52
N GLN A 21 -8.39 -31.08 -14.15
CA GLN A 21 -9.64 -31.09 -14.90
C GLN A 21 -10.87 -30.91 -14.01
N GLN A 22 -10.91 -31.51 -12.82
CA GLN A 22 -12.00 -31.31 -11.87
C GLN A 22 -12.02 -29.88 -11.33
N GLN A 23 -10.87 -29.27 -11.05
CA GLN A 23 -10.79 -27.88 -10.63
C GLN A 23 -11.22 -26.91 -11.74
N ALA A 24 -10.84 -27.17 -12.99
CA ALA A 24 -11.27 -26.38 -14.15
C ALA A 24 -12.79 -26.44 -14.36
N ARG A 25 -13.40 -27.65 -14.24
CA ARG A 25 -14.86 -27.81 -14.34
C ARG A 25 -15.60 -27.09 -13.20
N ARG A 26 -15.10 -27.15 -11.96
CA ARG A 26 -15.69 -26.40 -10.82
C ARG A 26 -15.61 -24.89 -11.02
N ARG A 27 -14.50 -24.39 -11.55
CA ARG A 27 -14.34 -22.94 -11.88
C ARG A 27 -15.29 -22.52 -12.99
N LEU A 28 -15.45 -23.35 -14.04
CA LEU A 28 -16.39 -23.07 -15.12
C LEU A 28 -17.84 -23.05 -14.63
N LEU A 29 -18.25 -23.99 -13.77
CA LEU A 29 -19.57 -24.00 -13.16
C LEU A 29 -19.84 -22.77 -12.29
N LEU A 30 -18.85 -22.33 -11.50
CA LEU A 30 -18.98 -21.12 -10.70
C LEU A 30 -19.16 -19.87 -11.57
N VAL A 31 -18.42 -19.75 -12.67
CA VAL A 31 -18.57 -18.64 -13.62
C VAL A 31 -19.96 -18.64 -14.26
N VAL A 32 -20.47 -19.79 -14.67
CA VAL A 32 -21.81 -19.92 -15.25
C VAL A 32 -22.89 -19.53 -14.24
N VAL A 33 -22.76 -19.93 -12.97
CA VAL A 33 -23.72 -19.56 -11.92
C VAL A 33 -23.70 -18.04 -11.67
N ILE A 34 -22.52 -17.42 -11.64
CA ILE A 34 -22.40 -15.96 -11.47
C ILE A 34 -23.04 -15.22 -12.65
N VAL A 35 -22.83 -15.67 -13.89
CA VAL A 35 -23.44 -15.05 -15.07
C VAL A 35 -24.97 -15.14 -15.04
N VAL A 36 -25.52 -16.27 -14.59
CA VAL A 36 -26.98 -16.45 -14.46
C VAL A 36 -27.56 -15.53 -13.37
N ILE A 37 -26.87 -15.37 -12.24
CA ILE A 37 -27.31 -14.47 -11.17
C ILE A 37 -27.28 -13.01 -11.62
N VAL A 38 -26.23 -12.59 -12.34
CA VAL A 38 -26.12 -11.22 -12.87
C VAL A 38 -27.21 -10.94 -13.92
N ALA A 39 -27.51 -11.92 -14.80
CA ALA A 39 -28.59 -11.78 -15.78
C ALA A 39 -29.97 -11.67 -15.11
N ALA A 40 -30.22 -12.45 -14.06
CA ALA A 40 -31.47 -12.39 -13.29
C ALA A 40 -31.64 -11.05 -12.55
N ALA A 41 -30.55 -10.51 -11.97
CA ALA A 41 -30.55 -9.21 -11.32
C ALA A 41 -30.81 -8.06 -12.31
N ALA A 42 -30.23 -8.12 -13.51
CA ALA A 42 -30.47 -7.14 -14.57
C ALA A 42 -31.92 -7.16 -15.05
N ALA A 43 -32.52 -8.35 -15.21
CA ALA A 43 -33.93 -8.49 -15.59
C ALA A 43 -34.89 -7.93 -14.51
N ALA A 44 -34.61 -8.18 -13.23
CA ALA A 44 -35.38 -7.63 -12.12
C ALA A 44 -35.31 -6.09 -12.05
N PHE A 45 -34.12 -5.51 -12.35
CA PHE A 45 -33.93 -4.06 -12.38
C PHE A 45 -34.72 -3.36 -13.50
N ILE A 46 -34.84 -4.01 -14.67
CA ILE A 46 -35.63 -3.50 -15.81
C ILE A 46 -37.14 -3.53 -15.48
N VAL A 47 -37.62 -4.56 -14.81
CA VAL A 47 -39.04 -4.68 -14.43
C VAL A 47 -39.44 -3.66 -13.35
N LEU A 48 -38.56 -3.34 -12.41
CA LEU A 48 -38.79 -2.33 -11.38
C LEU A 48 -38.76 -0.87 -11.93
N ARG A 49 -38.03 -0.63 -12.99
CA ARG A 49 -37.91 0.72 -13.59
C ARG A 49 -39.08 1.05 -14.55
N GLY A 50 -39.85 0.05 -14.96
CA GLY A 50 -41.01 0.21 -15.87
C GLY A 50 -42.33 0.59 -15.19
N ARG A 51 -42.35 0.80 -13.85
CA ARG A 51 -43.61 1.03 -13.09
C ARG A 51 -43.62 2.35 -12.32
N GLY A 52 -43.29 3.45 -12.99
CA GLY A 52 -43.36 4.78 -12.43
C GLY A 52 -43.58 5.81 -13.52
N GLY A 53 -44.80 5.92 -14.02
CA GLY A 53 -45.25 6.98 -14.90
C GLY A 53 -46.45 7.66 -14.30
N SER A 54 -46.42 8.95 -14.42
CA SER A 54 -47.48 9.93 -14.57
C SER A 54 -47.76 10.91 -13.42
N ASP A 55 -47.60 12.13 -13.82
CA ASP A 55 -48.46 13.32 -13.71
C ASP A 55 -48.38 14.20 -12.45
N GLY A 56 -48.14 15.49 -12.75
CA GLY A 56 -48.39 16.60 -11.82
C GLY A 56 -47.76 17.92 -12.26
N SER A 57 -48.41 18.65 -13.09
CA SER A 57 -48.17 20.04 -13.47
C SER A 57 -48.29 21.01 -12.29
N GLY A 58 -47.50 22.11 -12.27
CA GLY A 58 -47.79 23.25 -11.40
C GLY A 58 -46.64 24.25 -11.20
N GLN A 59 -46.59 25.25 -12.07
CA GLN A 59 -46.46 26.69 -11.84
C GLN A 59 -45.35 27.28 -10.95
N ASP A 60 -44.44 27.97 -11.60
CA ASP A 60 -44.02 29.38 -11.48
C ASP A 60 -43.88 30.01 -10.07
N GLY A 61 -42.69 30.53 -9.82
CA GLY A 61 -42.37 31.36 -8.67
C GLY A 61 -40.89 31.74 -8.67
N GLY A 62 -40.54 32.80 -9.41
CA GLY A 62 -39.18 33.33 -9.43
C GLY A 62 -38.81 33.97 -8.10
N ASP A 63 -37.71 33.52 -7.53
CA ASP A 63 -36.96 34.27 -6.54
C ASP A 63 -35.47 34.30 -6.89
N LYS A 64 -35.00 35.51 -7.14
CA LYS A 64 -33.61 35.85 -7.30
C LYS A 64 -32.87 35.58 -6.00
N VAL A 65 -32.19 34.50 -5.90
CA VAL A 65 -31.20 34.30 -4.84
C VAL A 65 -29.85 34.85 -5.30
N THR A 66 -29.52 35.99 -4.71
CA THR A 66 -28.21 36.64 -4.78
C THR A 66 -27.15 35.64 -4.31
N ALA A 67 -26.24 35.27 -5.19
CA ALA A 67 -25.10 34.43 -4.87
C ALA A 67 -24.19 35.17 -3.85
N GLN A 68 -24.29 34.82 -2.61
CA GLN A 68 -23.36 35.22 -1.58
C GLN A 68 -22.12 34.33 -1.71
N THR A 69 -21.06 34.87 -2.28
CA THR A 69 -19.73 34.25 -2.35
C THR A 69 -19.21 34.12 -0.93
N THR A 70 -19.31 32.94 -0.38
CA THR A 70 -18.61 32.57 0.87
C THR A 70 -17.11 32.61 0.58
N PRO A 71 -16.30 33.34 1.34
CA PRO A 71 -14.86 33.34 1.15
C PRO A 71 -14.33 31.93 1.40
N THR A 72 -13.70 31.36 0.39
CA THR A 72 -12.90 30.12 0.53
C THR A 72 -11.90 30.34 1.65
N ALA A 73 -12.07 29.63 2.74
CA ALA A 73 -11.11 29.63 3.84
C ALA A 73 -9.75 29.22 3.29
N LYS A 74 -8.83 30.19 3.22
CA LYS A 74 -7.44 29.97 2.87
C LYS A 74 -6.90 28.94 3.86
N ALA A 75 -6.48 27.78 3.36
CA ALA A 75 -5.86 26.75 4.17
C ALA A 75 -4.76 27.40 5.01
N THR A 76 -4.89 27.33 6.32
CA THR A 76 -3.86 27.77 7.25
C THR A 76 -2.62 26.96 6.95
N PRO A 77 -1.44 27.57 6.75
CA PRO A 77 -0.21 26.82 6.54
C PRO A 77 0.01 25.93 7.76
N THR A 78 -0.08 24.62 7.58
CA THR A 78 0.25 23.67 8.64
C THR A 78 1.71 23.85 8.97
N THR A 79 2.01 24.35 10.16
CA THR A 79 3.37 24.46 10.65
C THR A 79 4.04 23.10 10.56
N PRO A 80 5.19 22.96 9.89
CA PRO A 80 5.90 21.68 9.85
C PRO A 80 6.07 21.15 11.28
N PRO A 81 5.87 19.86 11.50
CA PRO A 81 6.08 19.30 12.82
C PRO A 81 7.49 19.61 13.30
N PRO A 82 7.71 19.88 14.61
CA PRO A 82 9.00 20.22 15.15
C PRO A 82 10.02 19.13 14.80
N LYS A 83 11.22 19.54 14.38
CA LYS A 83 12.30 18.59 14.05
C LYS A 83 12.50 17.62 15.20
N VAL A 84 12.57 16.35 14.87
CA VAL A 84 12.74 15.28 15.83
C VAL A 84 14.20 15.23 16.27
N TRP A 85 14.41 14.62 17.38
CA TRP A 85 15.67 14.26 18.00
C TRP A 85 16.75 13.82 17.00
N VAL A 86 17.98 14.32 17.19
CA VAL A 86 19.12 13.90 16.38
C VAL A 86 19.52 12.47 16.73
N ALA A 87 19.46 11.58 15.73
CA ALA A 87 19.91 10.20 15.87
C ALA A 87 21.43 10.12 16.12
N SER A 88 21.87 9.18 16.94
CA SER A 88 23.29 8.98 17.24
C SER A 88 23.68 7.51 17.17
N THR A 89 24.98 7.24 17.02
CA THR A 89 25.50 5.86 17.00
C THR A 89 25.44 5.18 18.36
N THR A 90 25.40 5.96 19.45
CA THR A 90 25.31 5.43 20.83
C THR A 90 23.87 5.16 21.25
N ASP A 91 22.90 5.82 20.64
CA ASP A 91 21.46 5.58 20.83
C ASP A 91 20.76 5.60 19.47
N PRO A 92 20.86 4.52 18.69
CA PRO A 92 20.28 4.45 17.36
C PRO A 92 18.76 4.38 17.42
N VAL A 93 18.10 5.13 16.53
CA VAL A 93 16.64 5.18 16.40
C VAL A 93 16.10 3.84 15.91
N ARG A 94 15.21 3.23 16.66
CA ARG A 94 14.48 2.04 16.21
C ARG A 94 13.41 2.44 15.20
N VAL A 95 13.59 1.98 13.95
CA VAL A 95 12.69 2.25 12.83
C VAL A 95 11.94 0.98 12.49
N TRP A 96 10.64 0.94 12.76
CA TRP A 96 9.79 -0.16 12.27
C TRP A 96 9.36 0.14 10.83
N VAL A 97 9.49 -0.85 9.96
CA VAL A 97 9.07 -0.78 8.55
C VAL A 97 8.08 -1.91 8.30
N GLY A 98 6.88 -1.60 7.86
CA GLY A 98 5.90 -2.66 7.64
C GLY A 98 4.75 -2.33 6.72
N GLY A 99 4.01 -3.40 6.36
CA GLY A 99 2.88 -3.30 5.47
C GLY A 99 2.53 -4.59 4.74
N ASP A 100 1.91 -4.46 3.57
CA ASP A 100 1.60 -5.59 2.69
C ASP A 100 2.86 -6.08 1.93
N SER A 101 2.71 -6.75 0.80
CA SER A 101 3.85 -7.21 -0.01
C SER A 101 4.79 -6.05 -0.42
N MET A 102 4.22 -4.89 -0.77
CA MET A 102 5.03 -3.71 -1.12
C MET A 102 5.73 -3.11 0.10
N GLY A 103 5.13 -3.21 1.29
CA GLY A 103 5.79 -2.88 2.55
C GLY A 103 6.97 -3.78 2.85
N GLY A 104 6.89 -5.06 2.47
CA GLY A 104 8.01 -6.01 2.52
C GLY A 104 9.14 -5.62 1.57
N GLU A 105 8.81 -5.30 0.31
CA GLU A 105 9.79 -4.84 -0.69
C GLU A 105 10.51 -3.56 -0.26
N LEU A 106 9.75 -2.59 0.30
CA LEU A 106 10.33 -1.39 0.90
C LEU A 106 11.26 -1.76 2.05
N GLY A 107 10.82 -2.61 2.96
CA GLY A 107 11.59 -3.01 4.13
C GLY A 107 12.95 -3.61 3.75
N PHE A 108 12.97 -4.58 2.85
CA PHE A 108 14.20 -5.23 2.38
C PHE A 108 15.18 -4.26 1.71
N SER A 109 14.70 -3.24 1.01
CA SER A 109 15.56 -2.29 0.30
C SER A 109 15.96 -1.09 1.15
N LEU A 110 15.13 -0.72 2.14
CA LEU A 110 15.40 0.40 3.06
C LEU A 110 16.33 -0.02 4.21
N GLU A 111 16.23 -1.27 4.67
CA GLU A 111 17.02 -1.79 5.79
C GLU A 111 18.53 -1.60 5.61
N PRO A 112 19.16 -1.93 4.46
CA PRO A 112 20.59 -1.68 4.26
C PRO A 112 20.98 -0.20 4.40
N LEU A 113 20.17 0.72 3.84
CA LEU A 113 20.42 2.16 3.92
C LEU A 113 20.34 2.68 5.37
N LEU A 114 19.39 2.18 6.14
CA LEU A 114 19.26 2.54 7.56
C LEU A 114 20.42 2.00 8.38
N GLN A 115 20.84 0.74 8.15
CA GLN A 115 21.94 0.11 8.87
C GLN A 115 23.30 0.74 8.56
N GLU A 116 23.55 1.11 7.30
CA GLU A 116 24.80 1.74 6.87
C GLU A 116 25.04 3.06 7.61
N SER A 117 24.01 3.81 7.91
CA SER A 117 24.12 5.06 8.67
C SER A 117 24.57 4.89 10.12
N LYS A 118 24.48 3.67 10.69
CA LYS A 118 24.78 3.28 12.07
C LYS A 118 23.98 4.02 13.15
N VAL A 119 23.11 4.94 12.76
CA VAL A 119 22.25 5.73 13.68
C VAL A 119 20.81 5.26 13.68
N PHE A 120 20.47 4.29 12.83
CA PHE A 120 19.17 3.64 12.78
C PHE A 120 19.27 2.14 13.02
N LYS A 121 18.26 1.60 13.66
CA LYS A 121 18.07 0.17 13.89
C LYS A 121 16.74 -0.27 13.29
N PRO A 122 16.71 -0.76 12.04
CA PRO A 122 15.50 -1.19 11.37
C PRO A 122 14.94 -2.48 11.96
N ILE A 123 13.61 -2.60 11.89
CA ILE A 123 12.83 -3.79 12.24
C ILE A 123 11.77 -3.91 11.16
N THR A 124 11.87 -4.93 10.31
CA THR A 124 10.93 -5.14 9.19
C THR A 124 9.91 -6.23 9.53
N PHE A 125 8.64 -5.95 9.28
CA PHE A 125 7.55 -6.91 9.34
C PHE A 125 6.54 -6.65 8.23
N TYR A 126 6.15 -7.68 7.50
CA TYR A 126 5.14 -7.56 6.45
C TYR A 126 4.22 -8.78 6.41
N LYS A 127 3.04 -8.60 5.84
CA LYS A 127 2.09 -9.69 5.58
C LYS A 127 1.58 -9.61 4.16
N GLU A 128 2.03 -10.51 3.32
CA GLU A 128 1.59 -10.59 1.92
C GLU A 128 0.07 -10.66 1.80
N SER A 129 -0.48 -10.06 0.74
CA SER A 129 -1.90 -10.06 0.42
C SER A 129 -2.82 -9.46 1.48
N SER A 130 -2.25 -8.83 2.51
CA SER A 130 -3.01 -8.13 3.54
C SER A 130 -3.36 -6.70 3.15
N GLY A 131 -4.18 -6.05 3.96
CA GLY A 131 -4.57 -4.65 3.81
C GLY A 131 -5.45 -4.20 4.97
N ILE A 132 -5.75 -2.92 5.00
CA ILE A 132 -6.55 -2.29 6.04
C ILE A 132 -8.04 -2.68 5.91
N CYS A 133 -8.50 -3.02 4.71
CA CYS A 133 -9.86 -3.45 4.47
C CYS A 133 -10.18 -4.83 5.06
N ARG A 134 -9.19 -5.72 5.20
CA ARG A 134 -9.37 -7.14 5.47
C ARG A 134 -8.86 -7.57 6.85
N TYR A 135 -9.40 -6.97 7.90
CA TYR A 135 -9.07 -7.36 9.28
C TYR A 135 -9.53 -8.78 9.65
N ASP A 136 -10.45 -9.36 8.89
CA ASP A 136 -10.81 -10.78 8.96
C ASP A 136 -9.69 -11.70 8.48
N PHE A 137 -8.87 -11.25 7.52
CA PHE A 137 -7.69 -11.98 7.03
C PHE A 137 -6.46 -11.71 7.88
N PHE A 138 -6.14 -10.42 8.12
CA PHE A 138 -5.04 -10.00 8.97
C PHE A 138 -5.37 -8.64 9.60
N ASN A 139 -5.40 -8.59 10.92
CA ASN A 139 -5.79 -7.38 11.65
C ASN A 139 -4.56 -6.52 11.96
N TRP A 140 -4.30 -5.55 11.08
CA TRP A 140 -3.18 -4.62 11.23
C TRP A 140 -3.26 -3.79 12.51
N GLN A 141 -4.45 -3.44 12.99
CA GLN A 141 -4.61 -2.69 14.24
C GLN A 141 -4.02 -3.49 15.42
N LYS A 142 -4.41 -4.77 15.55
CA LYS A 142 -3.89 -5.65 16.62
C LYS A 142 -2.40 -5.91 16.47
N GLU A 143 -1.91 -6.06 15.24
CA GLU A 143 -0.48 -6.25 14.98
C GLU A 143 0.32 -5.04 15.45
N ILE A 144 -0.11 -3.81 15.10
CA ILE A 144 0.57 -2.57 15.49
C ILE A 144 0.51 -2.35 17.00
N GLU A 145 -0.60 -2.68 17.66
CA GLU A 145 -0.70 -2.69 19.13
C GLU A 145 0.32 -3.64 19.78
N SER A 146 0.64 -4.74 19.12
CA SER A 146 1.72 -5.65 19.55
C SER A 146 3.09 -5.07 19.29
N VAL A 147 3.31 -4.50 18.11
CA VAL A 147 4.58 -3.89 17.69
C VAL A 147 5.01 -2.77 18.65
N VAL A 148 4.11 -1.87 19.01
CA VAL A 148 4.46 -0.76 19.91
C VAL A 148 4.88 -1.24 21.30
N LYS A 149 4.35 -2.37 21.75
CA LYS A 149 4.69 -2.97 23.06
C LYS A 149 6.02 -3.74 23.02
N THR A 150 6.26 -4.46 21.92
CA THR A 150 7.38 -5.43 21.83
C THR A 150 8.61 -4.80 21.20
N ALA A 151 8.48 -4.14 20.05
CA ALA A 151 9.58 -3.50 19.32
C ALA A 151 9.89 -2.09 19.84
N LYS A 152 8.91 -1.41 20.43
CA LYS A 152 9.01 -0.04 20.96
C LYS A 152 9.72 0.90 19.98
N PRO A 153 9.22 1.04 18.75
CA PRO A 153 9.86 1.87 17.73
C PRO A 153 9.81 3.35 18.11
N GLN A 154 10.78 4.12 17.64
CA GLN A 154 10.80 5.58 17.75
C GLN A 154 10.34 6.24 16.46
N ALA A 155 10.45 5.52 15.34
CA ALA A 155 9.88 5.87 14.05
C ALA A 155 9.17 4.64 13.44
N ALA A 156 8.09 4.88 12.70
CA ALA A 156 7.37 3.85 11.94
C ALA A 156 7.25 4.28 10.48
N VAL A 157 7.51 3.35 9.57
CA VAL A 157 7.31 3.49 8.13
C VAL A 157 6.27 2.47 7.69
N ILE A 158 5.19 2.94 7.11
CA ILE A 158 4.05 2.12 6.73
C ILE A 158 3.87 2.19 5.22
N MET A 159 3.85 1.06 4.54
CA MET A 159 3.47 0.95 3.13
C MET A 159 2.48 -0.20 2.94
N MET A 160 1.21 0.11 2.88
CA MET A 160 0.13 -0.84 2.63
C MET A 160 -1.07 -0.14 1.99
N GLY A 161 -1.82 -0.86 1.16
CA GLY A 161 -3.00 -0.32 0.48
C GLY A 161 -3.24 -0.92 -0.89
N THR A 162 -2.27 -1.63 -1.45
CA THR A 162 -2.37 -2.25 -2.78
C THR A 162 -3.59 -3.17 -2.89
N ASN A 163 -3.94 -3.85 -1.80
CA ASN A 163 -5.05 -4.79 -1.71
C ASN A 163 -6.36 -4.16 -1.21
N ASP A 164 -6.40 -2.86 -0.94
CA ASP A 164 -7.53 -2.21 -0.26
C ASP A 164 -8.62 -1.66 -1.21
N THR A 165 -8.63 -2.12 -2.46
CA THR A 165 -9.67 -1.78 -3.42
C THR A 165 -10.85 -2.74 -3.37
N GLN A 166 -11.27 -3.12 -2.17
CA GLN A 166 -12.29 -4.11 -1.87
C GLN A 166 -13.14 -3.68 -0.67
N SER A 167 -14.20 -4.44 -0.36
CA SER A 167 -15.06 -4.15 0.79
C SER A 167 -14.29 -4.21 2.10
N VAL A 168 -14.69 -3.36 3.05
CA VAL A 168 -14.15 -3.36 4.42
C VAL A 168 -14.88 -4.39 5.27
N SER A 169 -14.15 -5.34 5.86
CA SER A 169 -14.69 -6.26 6.85
C SER A 169 -14.94 -5.53 8.18
N GLN A 170 -16.03 -5.84 8.88
CA GLN A 170 -16.32 -5.32 10.19
C GLN A 170 -16.23 -6.42 11.26
N ASP A 171 -16.05 -6.03 12.51
CA ASP A 171 -15.90 -6.99 13.62
C ASP A 171 -17.19 -7.78 13.89
N ASN A 172 -18.34 -7.25 13.50
CA ASN A 172 -19.65 -7.93 13.58
C ASN A 172 -19.89 -8.91 12.42
N GLY A 173 -18.92 -9.09 11.50
CA GLY A 173 -19.01 -9.95 10.33
C GLY A 173 -19.70 -9.32 9.12
N GLU A 174 -20.16 -8.09 9.22
CA GLU A 174 -20.71 -7.33 8.08
C GLU A 174 -19.59 -6.79 7.18
N TRP A 175 -19.98 -6.35 5.98
CA TRP A 175 -19.09 -5.80 4.97
C TRP A 175 -19.61 -4.47 4.47
N ILE A 176 -18.72 -3.47 4.42
CA ILE A 176 -19.01 -2.20 3.78
C ILE A 176 -18.47 -2.27 2.35
N PRO A 177 -19.35 -2.20 1.30
CA PRO A 177 -18.94 -2.30 -0.09
C PRO A 177 -17.96 -1.19 -0.48
N TYR A 178 -16.99 -1.52 -1.34
CA TYR A 178 -16.06 -0.55 -1.89
C TYR A 178 -16.79 0.52 -2.70
N GLY A 179 -16.43 1.78 -2.46
CA GLY A 179 -16.97 2.94 -3.19
C GLY A 179 -18.11 3.65 -2.46
N ASP A 180 -18.70 3.04 -1.45
CA ASP A 180 -19.71 3.69 -0.61
C ASP A 180 -19.11 4.80 0.26
N MET A 181 -19.93 5.78 0.64
CA MET A 181 -19.48 6.83 1.56
C MET A 181 -19.06 6.26 2.92
N ASP A 182 -19.72 5.21 3.37
CA ASP A 182 -19.39 4.53 4.64
C ASP A 182 -18.09 3.73 4.52
N TRP A 183 -17.78 3.17 3.34
CA TRP A 183 -16.48 2.58 3.08
C TRP A 183 -15.36 3.61 3.29
N LYS A 184 -15.51 4.79 2.71
CA LYS A 184 -14.51 5.85 2.85
C LYS A 184 -14.31 6.27 4.31
N LYS A 185 -15.41 6.44 5.06
CA LYS A 185 -15.35 6.77 6.50
C LYS A 185 -14.65 5.68 7.31
N ALA A 186 -15.01 4.41 7.07
CA ALA A 186 -14.41 3.26 7.75
C ALA A 186 -12.91 3.15 7.43
N TYR A 187 -12.53 3.35 6.17
CA TYR A 187 -11.15 3.31 5.72
C TYR A 187 -10.34 4.47 6.33
N GLU A 188 -10.85 5.71 6.25
CA GLU A 188 -10.24 6.90 6.87
C GLU A 188 -10.05 6.69 8.38
N LYS A 189 -11.03 6.09 9.05
CA LYS A 189 -10.93 5.78 10.48
C LYS A 189 -9.80 4.80 10.76
N ARG A 190 -9.73 3.67 10.05
CA ARG A 190 -8.68 2.65 10.26
C ARG A 190 -7.28 3.18 10.01
N VAL A 191 -7.09 4.00 8.96
CA VAL A 191 -5.81 4.68 8.70
C VAL A 191 -5.46 5.59 9.86
N GLY A 192 -6.42 6.37 10.35
CA GLY A 192 -6.25 7.24 11.49
C GLY A 192 -5.90 6.47 12.77
N ASP A 193 -6.64 5.42 13.10
CA ASP A 193 -6.42 4.58 14.29
C ASP A 193 -5.01 3.98 14.31
N ILE A 194 -4.50 3.53 13.16
CA ILE A 194 -3.15 3.00 13.02
C ILE A 194 -2.11 4.08 13.35
N ILE A 195 -2.25 5.28 12.80
CA ILE A 195 -1.32 6.39 13.08
C ILE A 195 -1.39 6.77 14.57
N ASP A 196 -2.61 6.91 15.11
CA ASP A 196 -2.82 7.26 16.52
C ASP A 196 -2.19 6.21 17.45
N THR A 197 -2.34 4.92 17.14
CA THR A 197 -1.72 3.84 17.95
C THR A 197 -0.21 3.98 18.06
N PHE A 198 0.47 4.35 16.99
CA PHE A 198 1.90 4.61 17.05
C PHE A 198 2.23 5.88 17.86
N LEU A 199 1.54 6.99 17.58
CA LEU A 199 1.80 8.27 18.23
C LEU A 199 1.50 8.22 19.74
N ASP A 200 0.37 7.63 20.14
CA ASP A 200 -0.04 7.47 21.54
C ASP A 200 0.93 6.57 22.32
N ALA A 201 1.59 5.64 21.64
CA ALA A 201 2.66 4.83 22.24
C ALA A 201 4.01 5.54 22.34
N GLY A 202 4.10 6.81 21.93
CA GLY A 202 5.32 7.62 21.99
C GLY A 202 6.24 7.50 20.78
N VAL A 203 5.78 6.90 19.68
CA VAL A 203 6.48 6.95 18.38
C VAL A 203 6.52 8.40 17.91
N ARG A 204 7.70 8.92 17.61
CA ARG A 204 7.89 10.35 17.31
C ARG A 204 7.57 10.71 15.88
N ARG A 205 7.71 9.76 14.96
CA ARG A 205 7.39 9.92 13.54
C ARG A 205 6.74 8.69 12.95
N VAL A 206 5.68 8.92 12.21
CA VAL A 206 4.99 7.91 11.40
C VAL A 206 5.01 8.37 9.95
N TYR A 207 5.74 7.66 9.09
CA TYR A 207 5.81 7.90 7.65
C TYR A 207 4.82 6.97 6.95
N TRP A 208 3.77 7.52 6.37
CA TRP A 208 2.86 6.74 5.54
C TRP A 208 3.25 6.91 4.07
N VAL A 209 3.80 5.84 3.49
CA VAL A 209 4.24 5.84 2.10
C VAL A 209 3.03 5.63 1.20
N GLY A 210 2.85 6.49 0.20
CA GLY A 210 1.78 6.41 -0.77
C GLY A 210 1.89 5.17 -1.66
N MET A 211 0.76 4.81 -2.27
CA MET A 211 0.75 3.80 -3.34
C MET A 211 1.21 4.44 -4.65
N PRO A 212 2.06 3.76 -5.42
CA PRO A 212 2.51 4.24 -6.71
C PRO A 212 1.43 4.07 -7.78
N ILE A 213 1.64 4.71 -8.94
CA ILE A 213 0.87 4.41 -10.15
C ILE A 213 1.00 2.92 -10.50
N MET A 214 -0.06 2.31 -11.00
CA MET A 214 -0.14 0.89 -11.40
C MET A 214 -0.29 0.77 -12.92
N GLY A 215 0.08 -0.37 -13.49
CA GLY A 215 -0.04 -0.59 -14.93
C GLY A 215 -1.48 -0.63 -15.44
N GLU A 216 -2.42 -1.07 -14.60
CA GLU A 216 -3.86 -1.10 -14.96
C GLU A 216 -4.55 0.21 -14.58
N GLU A 217 -5.10 0.93 -15.56
CA GLU A 217 -5.71 2.25 -15.36
C GLU A 217 -6.86 2.24 -14.32
N TRP A 218 -7.66 1.18 -14.28
CA TRP A 218 -8.73 1.07 -13.28
C TRP A 218 -8.19 1.06 -11.83
N ARG A 219 -6.95 0.64 -11.62
CA ARG A 219 -6.29 0.70 -10.30
C ARG A 219 -5.87 2.11 -9.95
N ASN A 220 -5.48 2.94 -10.92
CA ASN A 220 -4.93 4.26 -10.68
C ASN A 220 -5.90 5.20 -9.98
N SER A 221 -7.17 5.22 -10.41
CA SER A 221 -8.21 6.01 -9.73
C SER A 221 -8.40 5.59 -8.27
N ARG A 222 -8.26 4.30 -8.00
CA ARG A 222 -8.37 3.73 -6.64
C ARG A 222 -7.16 4.03 -5.79
N MET A 223 -5.95 3.90 -6.35
CA MET A 223 -4.71 4.27 -5.64
C MET A 223 -4.68 5.77 -5.33
N LYS A 224 -5.13 6.63 -6.26
CA LYS A 224 -5.28 8.07 -6.01
C LYS A 224 -6.27 8.37 -4.87
N LEU A 225 -7.38 7.62 -4.78
CA LEU A 225 -8.33 7.76 -3.68
C LEU A 225 -7.70 7.36 -2.33
N ILE A 226 -7.02 6.23 -2.29
CA ILE A 226 -6.33 5.72 -1.11
C ILE A 226 -5.23 6.70 -0.66
N ASN A 227 -4.42 7.19 -1.59
CA ASN A 227 -3.37 8.18 -1.31
C ASN A 227 -3.94 9.47 -0.71
N LYS A 228 -5.08 9.95 -1.20
CA LYS A 228 -5.77 11.10 -0.58
C LYS A 228 -6.20 10.83 0.86
N VAL A 229 -6.57 9.59 1.18
CA VAL A 229 -6.89 9.22 2.57
C VAL A 229 -5.63 9.23 3.42
N PHE A 230 -4.53 8.63 2.95
CA PHE A 230 -3.26 8.60 3.67
C PHE A 230 -2.74 10.00 3.94
N GLN A 231 -2.69 10.84 2.91
CA GLN A 231 -2.27 12.24 3.02
C GLN A 231 -3.13 12.98 4.04
N LYS A 232 -4.46 12.95 3.90
CA LYS A 232 -5.40 13.62 4.80
C LYS A 232 -5.27 13.17 6.24
N GLN A 233 -5.07 11.87 6.49
CA GLN A 233 -4.97 11.34 7.84
C GLN A 233 -3.60 11.67 8.46
N SER A 234 -2.52 11.72 7.68
CA SER A 234 -1.21 12.17 8.12
C SER A 234 -1.21 13.66 8.45
N GLU A 235 -1.75 14.51 7.58
CA GLU A 235 -1.84 15.96 7.78
C GLU A 235 -2.60 16.38 9.04
N LYS A 236 -3.55 15.57 9.50
CA LYS A 236 -4.31 15.82 10.73
C LYS A 236 -3.54 15.53 12.01
N ARG A 237 -2.40 14.87 11.94
CA ARG A 237 -1.69 14.32 13.08
C ARG A 237 -0.26 14.83 13.15
N PRO A 238 0.03 15.79 14.05
CA PRO A 238 1.41 16.20 14.28
C PRO A 238 2.30 14.98 14.60
N GLY A 239 3.39 14.80 13.85
CA GLY A 239 4.24 13.60 13.96
C GLY A 239 3.98 12.55 12.89
N ALA A 240 2.92 12.67 12.08
CA ALA A 240 2.73 11.85 10.89
C ALA A 240 3.08 12.61 9.61
N GLU A 241 3.69 11.94 8.65
CA GLU A 241 4.08 12.45 7.34
C GLU A 241 3.59 11.52 6.24
N TYR A 242 3.03 12.08 5.18
CA TYR A 242 2.72 11.36 3.96
C TYR A 242 3.90 11.48 3.00
N VAL A 243 4.46 10.35 2.59
CA VAL A 243 5.58 10.30 1.63
C VAL A 243 5.01 9.96 0.26
N ASP A 244 4.90 10.97 -0.60
CA ASP A 244 4.43 10.77 -1.98
C ASP A 244 5.52 10.12 -2.83
N ILE A 245 5.14 9.08 -3.55
CA ILE A 245 6.04 8.33 -4.44
C ILE A 245 5.44 8.17 -5.85
N TRP A 246 4.30 8.82 -6.12
CA TRP A 246 3.58 8.62 -7.38
C TRP A 246 4.46 8.90 -8.59
N ASP A 247 5.10 10.06 -8.61
CA ASP A 247 5.90 10.54 -9.74
C ASP A 247 7.23 9.78 -9.92
N LEU A 248 7.66 9.00 -8.93
CA LEU A 248 8.86 8.15 -9.06
C LEU A 248 8.68 7.01 -10.08
N TYR A 249 7.44 6.71 -10.43
CA TYR A 249 7.06 5.57 -11.27
C TYR A 249 6.21 6.00 -12.47
N THR A 250 6.33 7.25 -12.87
CA THR A 250 5.67 7.82 -14.05
C THR A 250 6.71 8.21 -15.10
N ASN A 251 6.34 8.05 -16.35
CA ASN A 251 7.05 8.69 -17.47
C ASN A 251 6.89 10.22 -17.40
N SER A 252 7.65 10.94 -18.23
CA SER A 252 7.58 12.41 -18.31
C SER A 252 6.21 12.97 -18.68
N ASP A 253 5.35 12.16 -19.30
CA ASP A 253 3.96 12.49 -19.66
C ASP A 253 2.95 12.10 -18.57
N GLY A 254 3.42 11.60 -17.41
CA GLY A 254 2.57 11.19 -16.30
C GLY A 254 1.94 9.79 -16.45
N THR A 255 2.29 9.03 -17.48
CA THR A 255 1.85 7.63 -17.66
C THR A 255 2.68 6.66 -16.83
N PHE A 256 2.20 5.44 -16.69
CA PHE A 256 2.89 4.38 -15.95
C PHE A 256 4.24 4.02 -16.57
N ASP A 257 5.30 4.06 -15.78
CA ASP A 257 6.62 3.53 -16.14
C ASP A 257 6.74 2.07 -15.73
N GLY A 258 6.68 1.16 -16.70
CA GLY A 258 6.81 -0.28 -16.46
C GLY A 258 8.25 -0.76 -16.28
N SER A 259 9.27 0.07 -16.50
CA SER A 259 10.68 -0.34 -16.42
C SER A 259 11.11 -0.72 -15.00
N LEU A 260 10.47 -0.11 -14.00
CA LEU A 260 10.71 -0.34 -12.57
C LEU A 260 9.73 -1.33 -11.93
N ARG A 261 8.93 -2.05 -12.74
CA ARG A 261 7.90 -2.98 -12.29
C ARG A 261 8.11 -4.40 -12.79
N LEU A 262 7.68 -5.37 -12.00
CA LEU A 262 7.61 -6.76 -12.43
C LEU A 262 6.50 -6.96 -13.49
N SER A 263 6.43 -8.13 -14.09
CA SER A 263 5.46 -8.46 -15.14
C SER A 263 3.99 -8.36 -14.70
N ASP A 264 3.70 -8.39 -13.41
CA ASP A 264 2.37 -8.18 -12.84
C ASP A 264 1.96 -6.70 -12.78
N GLN A 265 2.89 -5.77 -13.10
CA GLN A 265 2.69 -4.32 -13.13
C GLN A 265 2.30 -3.71 -11.76
N VAL A 266 2.55 -4.45 -10.69
CA VAL A 266 2.27 -4.08 -9.29
C VAL A 266 3.57 -4.03 -8.49
N HIS A 267 4.28 -5.14 -8.40
CA HIS A 267 5.51 -5.26 -7.61
C HIS A 267 6.71 -4.62 -8.32
N PHE A 268 7.69 -4.21 -7.54
CA PHE A 268 8.86 -3.51 -8.03
C PHE A 268 9.97 -4.46 -8.51
N THR A 269 10.71 -4.05 -9.54
CA THR A 269 12.03 -4.64 -9.80
C THR A 269 12.99 -4.28 -8.67
N VAL A 270 14.17 -4.88 -8.64
CA VAL A 270 15.20 -4.53 -7.65
C VAL A 270 15.56 -3.04 -7.75
N GLU A 271 15.68 -2.50 -8.96
CA GLU A 271 15.93 -1.09 -9.24
C GLU A 271 14.76 -0.22 -8.73
N GLY A 272 13.52 -0.65 -8.99
CA GLY A 272 12.33 0.03 -8.49
C GLY A 272 12.28 0.10 -6.96
N GLN A 273 12.63 -0.98 -6.28
CA GLN A 273 12.75 -1.01 -4.82
C GLN A 273 13.84 -0.06 -4.30
N GLN A 274 14.97 0.04 -5.00
CA GLN A 274 16.05 0.97 -4.62
C GLN A 274 15.62 2.43 -4.77
N VAL A 275 14.89 2.77 -5.84
CA VAL A 275 14.31 4.12 -6.02
C VAL A 275 13.38 4.46 -4.87
N LEU A 276 12.47 3.53 -4.52
CA LEU A 276 11.56 3.66 -3.38
C LEU A 276 12.32 3.89 -2.07
N ALA A 277 13.26 3.02 -1.76
CA ALA A 277 14.03 3.07 -0.52
C ALA A 277 14.81 4.38 -0.37
N LYS A 278 15.45 4.87 -1.44
CA LYS A 278 16.17 6.16 -1.44
C LYS A 278 15.23 7.33 -1.15
N ALA A 279 14.03 7.34 -1.72
CA ALA A 279 13.04 8.40 -1.47
C ALA A 279 12.57 8.41 -0.01
N VAL A 280 12.21 7.24 0.52
CA VAL A 280 11.77 7.10 1.92
C VAL A 280 12.92 7.40 2.89
N TYR A 281 14.14 6.94 2.61
CA TYR A 281 15.32 7.25 3.41
C TYR A 281 15.61 8.75 3.45
N LYS A 282 15.40 9.47 2.33
CA LYS A 282 15.53 10.92 2.28
C LYS A 282 14.56 11.62 3.24
N ALA A 283 13.30 11.19 3.30
CA ALA A 283 12.31 11.72 4.25
C ALA A 283 12.75 11.47 5.71
N ILE A 284 13.15 10.23 6.02
CA ILE A 284 13.64 9.89 7.36
C ILE A 284 14.87 10.74 7.74
N LYS A 285 15.85 10.87 6.85
CA LYS A 285 17.05 11.70 7.10
C LYS A 285 16.71 13.14 7.43
N ALA A 286 15.75 13.73 6.73
CA ALA A 286 15.36 15.13 6.93
C ALA A 286 14.90 15.42 8.36
N ASP A 287 14.28 14.44 9.01
CA ASP A 287 13.80 14.57 10.39
C ASP A 287 14.86 14.24 11.45
N TRP A 288 15.68 13.22 11.21
CA TRP A 288 16.48 12.59 12.24
C TRP A 288 17.98 12.94 12.19
N LEU A 289 18.45 13.49 11.08
CA LEU A 289 19.85 13.83 10.93
C LEU A 289 20.06 15.34 10.83
N PRO A 290 21.21 15.88 11.28
CA PRO A 290 21.53 17.29 11.10
C PRO A 290 21.54 17.67 9.61
N PRO A 291 21.13 18.90 9.26
CA PRO A 291 21.29 19.40 7.90
C PRO A 291 22.75 19.29 7.45
N GLY A 292 22.99 18.75 6.25
CA GLY A 292 24.31 18.57 5.69
C GLY A 292 25.05 17.29 6.11
N SER A 293 24.41 16.39 6.86
CA SER A 293 24.94 15.05 7.08
C SER A 293 24.80 14.26 5.77
N GLU A 294 25.89 14.24 4.99
CA GLU A 294 25.92 13.54 3.72
C GLU A 294 25.86 12.02 3.93
N THR A 295 25.15 11.33 3.04
CA THR A 295 25.29 9.89 2.84
C THR A 295 26.73 9.63 2.43
N PRO A 296 27.39 8.53 2.87
CA PRO A 296 28.66 8.14 2.29
C PRO A 296 28.50 8.11 0.76
N SER A 297 29.37 8.89 0.09
CA SER A 297 29.46 8.94 -1.36
C SER A 297 29.54 7.52 -1.90
N GLU A 298 28.77 7.22 -2.94
CA GLU A 298 28.99 6.05 -3.77
C GLU A 298 30.45 6.08 -4.23
N SER A 299 31.30 5.25 -3.63
CA SER A 299 32.60 4.98 -4.20
C SER A 299 32.36 4.35 -5.56
N PRO A 300 32.93 4.90 -6.64
CA PRO A 300 32.79 4.29 -7.93
C PRO A 300 33.34 2.85 -7.86
N SER A 301 32.47 1.88 -8.17
CA SER A 301 32.83 0.48 -8.33
C SER A 301 34.08 0.39 -9.21
N ALA A 302 35.20 -0.01 -8.61
CA ALA A 302 36.43 -0.27 -9.34
C ALA A 302 36.14 -1.35 -10.38
N SER A 303 36.17 -0.97 -11.64
CA SER A 303 36.18 -1.90 -12.80
C SER A 303 37.33 -2.88 -12.58
N PRO A 304 37.12 -4.19 -12.73
CA PRO A 304 38.22 -5.14 -12.74
C PRO A 304 39.11 -4.86 -13.98
N SER A 305 40.32 -4.38 -13.72
CA SER A 305 41.33 -4.25 -14.78
C SER A 305 41.65 -5.64 -15.32
N ALA A 306 41.32 -5.84 -16.57
CA ALA A 306 41.80 -6.99 -17.35
C ALA A 306 43.31 -6.93 -17.47
N SER A 307 44.02 -7.70 -16.65
CA SER A 307 45.43 -7.96 -16.86
C SER A 307 45.54 -9.00 -17.99
N ALA A 308 45.86 -8.51 -19.19
CA ALA A 308 46.38 -9.34 -20.26
C ALA A 308 47.74 -9.90 -19.81
N SER A 309 47.85 -11.19 -19.66
CA SER A 309 49.11 -11.90 -19.60
C SER A 309 49.37 -12.52 -20.96
N THR A 310 50.28 -11.91 -21.67
CA THR A 310 51.02 -12.51 -22.82
C THR A 310 52.07 -13.46 -22.25
N LEU A 311 52.01 -14.72 -22.60
CA LEU A 311 53.12 -15.59 -23.05
C LEU A 311 52.52 -16.95 -23.40
#